data_cc6daf27b06e576900667f2ffe297c2a
#
_entry.id   cc6daf27b06e576900667f2ffe297c2a
#
_cell.length_a   1.000
_cell.length_b   1.000
_cell.length_c   1.000
_cell.angle_alpha   90.00
_cell.angle_beta   90.00
_cell.angle_gamma   90.00
#
_symmetry.space_group_name_H-M   'P 1'
#
loop_
_entity.id
_entity.type
_entity.pdbx_description
1 polymer ?
#
loop_
_entity_poly.entity_id
_entity_poly.type
_entity_poly.pdbx_seq_one_letter_code
_entity_poly.pdbx_strand_id
1 'polypeptide(L)'
;MAHGVRRRENATSLRPRAAIVLAALAMLLALMSNAVAAGTVGTSLPPDFPVIEDASLGVPVIGFGAAGPIVRTPVIFLHGNNDTPFPTACNPFGYIHSVAQFFADQGYSPSELWGLGYQGDQCDLIASPTNRSGEAHSTVANVPDLRAFVHAVLAYPGSKQVDVVAHSLGVTLTREWLRQDRSFNLVRRFVAIDGPNHGIINCSPSPANYYQLTAFGGFTPDSAVCQEYGSPDTPFLSQLNRGSETQGSTRILVIRNADTSFVYFALQDGVFSPVPAEDLNGNPHDFSESATLQKADQVDLVGQGQHDAILGTAHLGILNSPDAWELAFEYLTNPSQRR
;
A
#
# COMPACT_ATOMS: atom_id res chain seq x y z
N MET A 1 -40.10 -22.70 88.82
CA MET A 1 -38.93 -23.21 88.16
C MET A 1 -39.12 -22.99 86.66
N ALA A 2 -38.48 -21.95 86.06
CA ALA A 2 -38.62 -21.61 84.67
C ALA A 2 -37.25 -21.81 83.97
N HIS A 3 -37.23 -22.72 82.97
CA HIS A 3 -36.07 -22.93 82.16
C HIS A 3 -36.12 -22.01 80.91
N GLY A 4 -35.21 -21.07 80.84
CA GLY A 4 -35.00 -20.22 79.68
C GLY A 4 -34.16 -20.92 78.63
N VAL A 5 -34.71 -21.06 77.43
CA VAL A 5 -34.01 -21.55 76.22
C VAL A 5 -33.44 -20.34 75.48
N ARG A 6 -32.09 -20.24 75.40
CA ARG A 6 -31.40 -19.27 74.54
C ARG A 6 -31.34 -19.83 73.10
N ARG A 7 -31.92 -19.13 72.14
CA ARG A 7 -31.67 -19.33 70.69
C ARG A 7 -30.35 -18.64 70.33
N ARG A 8 -29.44 -19.41 69.69
CA ARG A 8 -28.29 -18.88 69.01
C ARG A 8 -28.70 -18.52 67.58
N GLU A 9 -28.60 -17.27 67.22
CA GLU A 9 -28.69 -16.84 65.84
C GLU A 9 -27.37 -17.10 65.13
N ASN A 10 -27.38 -17.92 64.07
CA ASN A 10 -26.26 -18.12 63.16
C ASN A 10 -26.24 -16.98 62.12
N ALA A 11 -25.37 -16.01 62.29
CA ALA A 11 -25.09 -15.02 61.32
C ALA A 11 -24.18 -15.65 60.23
N THR A 12 -24.78 -16.08 59.09
CA THR A 12 -24.06 -16.54 57.92
C THR A 12 -23.41 -15.36 57.23
N SER A 13 -22.06 -15.31 57.25
CA SER A 13 -21.25 -14.29 56.58
C SER A 13 -21.27 -14.50 55.03
N LEU A 14 -22.11 -13.72 54.34
CA LEU A 14 -22.20 -13.67 52.89
C LEU A 14 -21.23 -12.67 52.22
N ARG A 15 -20.20 -12.23 52.97
CA ARG A 15 -19.36 -11.09 52.54
C ARG A 15 -18.17 -11.38 51.58
N PRO A 16 -17.54 -12.58 51.46
CA PRO A 16 -16.38 -12.70 50.57
C PRO A 16 -16.72 -12.94 49.08
N ARG A 17 -17.90 -13.51 48.74
CA ARG A 17 -18.25 -13.83 47.36
C ARG A 17 -18.65 -12.63 46.52
N ALA A 18 -19.34 -11.65 47.09
CA ALA A 18 -19.75 -10.42 46.42
C ALA A 18 -18.55 -9.53 46.05
N ALA A 19 -17.53 -9.48 46.90
CA ALA A 19 -16.33 -8.70 46.64
C ALA A 19 -15.47 -9.27 45.47
N ILE A 20 -15.43 -10.60 45.31
CA ILE A 20 -14.69 -11.25 44.22
C ILE A 20 -15.39 -11.04 42.89
N VAL A 21 -16.72 -11.08 42.86
CA VAL A 21 -17.52 -10.83 41.63
C VAL A 21 -17.41 -9.37 41.18
N LEU A 22 -17.41 -8.42 42.10
CA LEU A 22 -17.22 -7.00 41.78
C LEU A 22 -15.80 -6.69 41.32
N ALA A 23 -14.78 -7.33 41.87
CA ALA A 23 -13.40 -7.17 41.39
C ALA A 23 -13.17 -7.79 40.00
N ALA A 24 -13.79 -8.94 39.72
CA ALA A 24 -13.74 -9.56 38.41
C ALA A 24 -14.49 -8.73 37.34
N LEU A 25 -15.63 -8.14 37.69
CA LEU A 25 -16.37 -7.25 36.80
C LEU A 25 -15.63 -5.94 36.52
N ALA A 26 -14.98 -5.37 37.53
CA ALA A 26 -14.14 -4.18 37.36
C ALA A 26 -12.88 -4.47 36.52
N MET A 27 -12.29 -5.66 36.65
CA MET A 27 -11.19 -6.09 35.78
C MET A 27 -11.63 -6.34 34.33
N LEU A 28 -12.81 -6.92 34.11
CA LEU A 28 -13.40 -7.07 32.77
C LEU A 28 -13.73 -5.72 32.13
N LEU A 29 -14.28 -4.79 32.90
CA LEU A 29 -14.56 -3.42 32.44
C LEU A 29 -13.27 -2.62 32.15
N ALA A 30 -12.21 -2.82 32.92
CA ALA A 30 -10.90 -2.23 32.67
C ALA A 30 -10.20 -2.82 31.42
N LEU A 31 -10.47 -4.09 31.09
CA LEU A 31 -9.99 -4.73 29.86
C LEU A 31 -10.79 -4.30 28.62
N MET A 32 -12.05 -3.88 28.79
CA MET A 32 -12.88 -3.35 27.71
C MET A 32 -12.64 -1.86 27.39
N SER A 33 -11.97 -1.13 28.26
CA SER A 33 -11.77 0.32 28.10
C SER A 33 -10.54 0.70 27.28
N ASN A 34 -9.81 -0.26 26.70
CA ASN A 34 -8.69 -0.01 25.78
C ASN A 34 -9.01 -0.34 24.32
N ALA A 35 -10.28 -0.38 23.94
CA ALA A 35 -10.63 -0.24 22.53
C ALA A 35 -10.26 1.20 22.14
N VAL A 36 -9.04 1.39 21.61
CA VAL A 36 -8.70 2.62 20.89
C VAL A 36 -9.78 2.76 19.82
N ALA A 37 -10.54 3.85 19.88
CA ALA A 37 -11.52 4.14 18.84
C ALA A 37 -10.77 4.08 17.50
N ALA A 38 -11.21 3.23 16.58
CA ALA A 38 -10.66 3.16 15.25
C ALA A 38 -10.61 4.58 14.67
N GLY A 39 -9.41 5.06 14.32
CA GLY A 39 -9.23 6.36 13.71
C GLY A 39 -9.75 6.33 12.27
N THR A 40 -10.21 7.46 11.76
CA THR A 40 -10.50 7.59 10.33
C THR A 40 -9.30 8.20 9.64
N VAL A 41 -8.82 7.56 8.59
CA VAL A 41 -7.77 8.10 7.73
C VAL A 41 -8.33 9.29 6.95
N GLY A 42 -7.66 10.44 7.05
CA GLY A 42 -8.05 11.65 6.33
C GLY A 42 -7.71 11.61 4.84
N THR A 43 -8.03 12.70 4.15
CA THR A 43 -7.71 12.92 2.72
C THR A 43 -6.88 14.19 2.51
N SER A 44 -6.14 14.62 3.54
CA SER A 44 -5.26 15.78 3.48
C SER A 44 -4.04 15.58 4.37
N LEU A 45 -2.97 16.25 4.02
CA LEU A 45 -1.80 16.40 4.90
C LEU A 45 -2.10 17.42 6.01
N PRO A 46 -1.42 17.33 7.18
CA PRO A 46 -1.55 18.34 8.22
C PRO A 46 -1.19 19.74 7.69
N PRO A 47 -1.85 20.82 8.15
CA PRO A 47 -1.61 22.17 7.65
C PRO A 47 -0.16 22.69 7.85
N ASP A 48 0.54 22.13 8.84
CA ASP A 48 1.94 22.44 9.16
C ASP A 48 2.93 21.41 8.62
N PHE A 49 2.46 20.45 7.83
CA PHE A 49 3.34 19.50 7.13
C PHE A 49 4.09 20.26 6.01
N PRO A 50 5.37 19.98 5.77
CA PRO A 50 6.13 20.64 4.72
C PRO A 50 5.46 20.52 3.35
N VAL A 51 5.34 21.62 2.62
CA VAL A 51 4.88 21.59 1.22
C VAL A 51 5.96 20.92 0.38
N ILE A 52 5.58 19.87 -0.33
CA ILE A 52 6.41 19.16 -1.29
C ILE A 52 5.84 19.45 -2.67
N GLU A 53 6.68 19.95 -3.55
CA GLU A 53 6.31 20.21 -4.94
C GLU A 53 6.55 18.94 -5.76
N ASP A 54 5.53 18.49 -6.48
CA ASP A 54 5.62 17.37 -7.43
C ASP A 54 6.59 17.74 -8.54
N ALA A 55 7.73 17.06 -8.61
CA ALA A 55 8.81 17.38 -9.53
C ALA A 55 8.40 17.20 -11.01
N SER A 56 7.40 16.37 -11.29
CA SER A 56 6.92 16.11 -12.65
C SER A 56 5.85 17.11 -13.11
N LEU A 57 5.09 17.70 -12.18
CA LEU A 57 3.92 18.53 -12.48
C LEU A 57 4.11 20.00 -12.06
N GLY A 58 5.05 20.32 -11.15
CA GLY A 58 5.25 21.68 -10.65
C GLY A 58 4.09 22.19 -9.79
N VAL A 59 3.37 21.31 -9.10
CA VAL A 59 2.28 21.63 -8.18
C VAL A 59 2.51 20.90 -6.85
N PRO A 60 1.92 21.35 -5.74
CA PRO A 60 2.02 20.61 -4.48
C PRO A 60 1.47 19.18 -4.61
N VAL A 61 2.20 18.21 -4.05
CA VAL A 61 1.69 16.83 -3.94
C VAL A 61 0.42 16.80 -3.10
N ILE A 62 -0.50 15.92 -3.45
CA ILE A 62 -1.63 15.58 -2.60
C ILE A 62 -1.24 14.42 -1.67
N GLY A 63 -1.99 14.23 -0.60
CA GLY A 63 -1.68 13.12 0.31
C GLY A 63 -2.56 13.13 1.55
N PHE A 64 -2.34 12.17 2.41
CA PHE A 64 -2.97 12.12 3.72
C PHE A 64 -1.97 11.83 4.83
N GLY A 65 -2.31 12.23 6.02
CA GLY A 65 -1.57 12.03 7.25
C GLY A 65 -2.19 12.85 8.38
N ALA A 66 -1.70 12.70 9.60
CA ALA A 66 -2.20 13.48 10.71
C ALA A 66 -1.09 13.85 11.69
N ALA A 67 -1.27 14.98 12.40
CA ALA A 67 -0.48 15.32 13.56
C ALA A 67 -0.85 14.41 14.74
N GLY A 68 0.12 14.06 15.57
CA GLY A 68 -0.13 13.30 16.79
C GLY A 68 1.07 12.44 17.20
N PRO A 69 0.99 11.85 18.40
CA PRO A 69 2.02 10.93 18.84
C PRO A 69 1.99 9.64 18.04
N ILE A 70 3.14 9.00 17.91
CA ILE A 70 3.28 7.67 17.31
C ILE A 70 3.75 6.67 18.36
N VAL A 71 3.24 5.45 18.31
CA VAL A 71 3.68 4.31 19.11
C VAL A 71 4.19 3.16 18.24
N ARG A 72 3.84 3.19 16.96
CA ARG A 72 4.29 2.23 15.94
C ARG A 72 5.16 2.93 14.90
N THR A 73 5.90 2.15 14.13
CA THR A 73 6.59 2.66 12.94
C THR A 73 5.55 3.22 11.97
N PRO A 74 5.68 4.48 11.52
CA PRO A 74 4.76 5.04 10.52
C PRO A 74 4.78 4.23 9.23
N VAL A 75 3.62 4.11 8.58
CA VAL A 75 3.45 3.42 7.31
C VAL A 75 3.16 4.44 6.21
N ILE A 76 3.92 4.37 5.13
CA ILE A 76 3.70 5.16 3.91
C ILE A 76 2.99 4.29 2.88
N PHE A 77 1.87 4.77 2.36
CA PHE A 77 1.06 4.13 1.34
C PHE A 77 1.28 4.82 0.00
N LEU A 78 1.64 4.04 -1.04
CA LEU A 78 1.93 4.54 -2.38
C LEU A 78 1.03 3.87 -3.40
N HIS A 79 0.33 4.67 -4.17
CA HIS A 79 -0.56 4.21 -5.24
C HIS A 79 0.21 3.81 -6.51
N GLY A 80 -0.50 3.29 -7.50
CA GLY A 80 0.01 2.89 -8.81
C GLY A 80 0.00 4.03 -9.83
N ASN A 81 0.42 3.71 -11.07
CA ASN A 81 0.33 4.65 -12.18
C ASN A 81 -1.13 5.05 -12.43
N ASN A 82 -1.34 6.32 -12.73
CA ASN A 82 -2.65 6.89 -13.01
C ASN A 82 -3.70 6.68 -11.90
N ASP A 83 -3.25 6.56 -10.66
CA ASP A 83 -4.08 6.45 -9.47
C ASP A 83 -3.80 7.63 -8.51
N THR A 84 -4.45 7.63 -7.36
CA THR A 84 -4.37 8.68 -6.35
C THR A 84 -4.31 8.06 -4.95
N PRO A 85 -3.82 8.76 -3.92
CA PRO A 85 -3.73 8.23 -2.57
C PRO A 85 -5.10 8.03 -1.89
N PHE A 86 -6.14 8.64 -2.41
CA PHE A 86 -7.56 8.55 -2.00
C PHE A 86 -8.45 8.97 -3.19
N PRO A 87 -9.74 8.59 -3.24
CA PRO A 87 -10.64 9.00 -4.32
C PRO A 87 -10.72 10.53 -4.43
N THR A 88 -10.56 11.06 -5.66
CA THR A 88 -10.68 12.48 -5.99
C THR A 88 -11.91 12.75 -6.86
N ALA A 89 -12.16 14.01 -7.18
CA ALA A 89 -13.26 14.37 -8.08
C ALA A 89 -13.08 13.79 -9.51
N CYS A 90 -11.85 13.49 -9.90
CA CYS A 90 -11.49 13.06 -11.24
C CYS A 90 -10.98 11.62 -11.31
N ASN A 91 -10.65 11.02 -10.17
CA ASN A 91 -10.24 9.63 -10.06
C ASN A 91 -11.05 8.93 -8.96
N PRO A 92 -11.96 8.00 -9.30
CA PRO A 92 -12.77 7.30 -8.31
C PRO A 92 -12.04 6.13 -7.63
N PHE A 93 -10.84 5.77 -8.08
CA PHE A 93 -10.07 4.67 -7.51
C PHE A 93 -9.47 5.05 -6.15
N GLY A 94 -8.21 5.34 -6.04
CA GLY A 94 -7.60 5.70 -4.75
C GLY A 94 -7.67 4.57 -3.73
N TYR A 95 -7.69 3.32 -4.19
CA TYR A 95 -7.96 2.14 -3.35
C TYR A 95 -6.87 1.88 -2.30
N ILE A 96 -5.68 2.44 -2.47
CA ILE A 96 -4.63 2.36 -1.45
C ILE A 96 -5.08 2.99 -0.12
N HIS A 97 -6.05 3.93 -0.16
CA HIS A 97 -6.67 4.50 1.03
C HIS A 97 -7.45 3.47 1.84
N SER A 98 -8.10 2.51 1.18
CA SER A 98 -8.81 1.41 1.85
C SER A 98 -7.85 0.54 2.65
N VAL A 99 -6.66 0.28 2.12
CA VAL A 99 -5.60 -0.44 2.84
C VAL A 99 -5.20 0.35 4.10
N ALA A 100 -4.98 1.67 3.97
CA ALA A 100 -4.64 2.52 5.11
C ALA A 100 -5.77 2.56 6.16
N GLN A 101 -7.04 2.63 5.73
CA GLN A 101 -8.19 2.58 6.64
C GLN A 101 -8.26 1.26 7.40
N PHE A 102 -8.00 0.13 6.74
CA PHE A 102 -7.92 -1.16 7.44
C PHE A 102 -6.87 -1.14 8.56
N PHE A 103 -5.70 -0.54 8.33
CA PHE A 103 -4.68 -0.38 9.38
C PHE A 103 -5.18 0.47 10.55
N ALA A 104 -5.95 1.54 10.27
CA ALA A 104 -6.58 2.35 11.31
C ALA A 104 -7.60 1.54 12.12
N ASP A 105 -8.42 0.73 11.45
CA ASP A 105 -9.41 -0.17 12.07
C ASP A 105 -8.73 -1.22 12.95
N GLN A 106 -7.51 -1.61 12.62
CA GLN A 106 -6.64 -2.49 13.41
C GLN A 106 -5.83 -1.75 14.49
N GLY A 107 -6.13 -0.48 14.73
CA GLY A 107 -5.60 0.30 15.86
C GLY A 107 -4.31 1.05 15.60
N TYR A 108 -3.92 1.30 14.34
CA TYR A 108 -2.96 2.34 14.03
C TYR A 108 -3.61 3.71 14.27
N SER A 109 -2.84 4.67 14.80
CA SER A 109 -3.33 6.05 14.87
C SER A 109 -3.20 6.73 13.49
N PRO A 110 -4.07 7.70 13.15
CA PRO A 110 -3.93 8.45 11.89
C PRO A 110 -2.57 9.13 11.72
N SER A 111 -1.87 9.45 12.81
CA SER A 111 -0.51 10.00 12.79
C SER A 111 0.58 8.98 12.40
N GLU A 112 0.23 7.71 12.36
CA GLU A 112 1.10 6.62 11.93
C GLU A 112 0.85 6.20 10.47
N LEU A 113 -0.16 6.79 9.78
CA LEU A 113 -0.60 6.41 8.44
C LEU A 113 -0.47 7.61 7.49
N TRP A 114 0.35 7.45 6.45
CA TRP A 114 0.71 8.51 5.53
C TRP A 114 0.57 8.05 4.08
N GLY A 115 -0.02 8.88 3.23
CA GLY A 115 -0.15 8.57 1.81
C GLY A 115 0.40 9.70 0.95
N LEU A 116 1.17 9.36 -0.08
CA LEU A 116 1.71 10.28 -1.07
C LEU A 116 0.98 10.14 -2.39
N GLY A 117 0.50 11.25 -2.94
CA GLY A 117 0.00 11.35 -4.30
C GLY A 117 1.01 12.07 -5.18
N TYR A 118 1.84 11.32 -5.87
CA TYR A 118 2.97 11.80 -6.66
C TYR A 118 2.62 12.09 -8.13
N GLN A 119 1.38 11.90 -8.55
CA GLN A 119 0.88 12.19 -9.91
C GLN A 119 -0.33 13.16 -9.86
N GLY A 120 -0.43 13.99 -8.84
CA GLY A 120 -1.51 14.93 -8.65
C GLY A 120 -2.87 14.27 -8.39
N ASP A 121 -3.96 15.04 -8.57
CA ASP A 121 -5.33 14.60 -8.34
C ASP A 121 -6.01 13.96 -9.57
N GLN A 122 -5.29 13.84 -10.68
CA GLN A 122 -5.72 13.33 -11.98
C GLN A 122 -6.73 14.22 -12.74
N CYS A 123 -7.12 15.38 -12.21
CA CYS A 123 -8.11 16.25 -12.85
C CYS A 123 -7.60 16.89 -14.14
N ASP A 124 -6.35 17.27 -14.19
CA ASP A 124 -5.70 17.81 -15.39
C ASP A 124 -5.62 16.79 -16.52
N LEU A 125 -5.47 15.51 -16.18
CA LEU A 125 -5.47 14.41 -17.15
C LEU A 125 -6.81 14.29 -17.89
N ILE A 126 -7.94 14.43 -17.18
CA ILE A 126 -9.28 14.40 -17.78
C ILE A 126 -9.55 15.68 -18.57
N ALA A 127 -9.19 16.85 -18.01
CA ALA A 127 -9.42 18.14 -18.65
C ALA A 127 -8.59 18.32 -19.93
N SER A 128 -7.38 17.81 -19.96
CA SER A 128 -6.45 17.94 -21.09
C SER A 128 -5.47 16.75 -21.15
N PRO A 129 -5.90 15.59 -21.68
CA PRO A 129 -5.10 14.37 -21.70
C PRO A 129 -3.73 14.52 -22.38
N THR A 130 -3.61 15.47 -23.32
CA THR A 130 -2.37 15.73 -24.05
C THR A 130 -1.41 16.66 -23.32
N ASN A 131 -1.88 17.39 -22.31
CA ASN A 131 -1.06 18.36 -21.56
C ASN A 131 -0.39 17.72 -20.34
N ARG A 132 -0.88 16.57 -19.90
CA ARG A 132 -0.20 15.87 -18.81
C ARG A 132 1.18 15.46 -19.27
N SER A 133 2.15 15.84 -18.51
CA SER A 133 3.53 15.45 -18.77
C SER A 133 3.67 13.94 -18.82
N GLY A 134 4.23 13.41 -19.89
CA GLY A 134 4.61 12.00 -19.95
C GLY A 134 5.55 11.59 -18.80
N GLU A 135 6.27 12.54 -18.23
CA GLU A 135 7.14 12.36 -17.07
C GLU A 135 6.37 12.02 -15.81
N ALA A 136 5.12 12.49 -15.65
CA ALA A 136 4.29 12.12 -14.51
C ALA A 136 4.08 10.59 -14.39
N HIS A 137 4.16 9.87 -15.51
CA HIS A 137 4.09 8.41 -15.54
C HIS A 137 5.45 7.73 -15.38
N SER A 138 6.54 8.48 -15.26
CA SER A 138 7.89 7.94 -15.05
C SER A 138 8.16 7.69 -13.58
N THR A 139 8.71 6.53 -13.27
CA THR A 139 9.24 6.24 -11.93
C THR A 139 10.36 7.20 -11.57
N VAL A 140 11.29 7.42 -12.50
CA VAL A 140 12.48 8.23 -12.24
C VAL A 140 12.10 9.67 -11.91
N ALA A 141 11.12 10.25 -12.61
CA ALA A 141 10.66 11.62 -12.38
C ALA A 141 10.01 11.82 -10.99
N ASN A 142 9.39 10.76 -10.43
CA ASN A 142 8.69 10.82 -9.14
C ASN A 142 9.57 10.42 -7.93
N VAL A 143 10.82 10.00 -8.15
CA VAL A 143 11.75 9.68 -7.04
C VAL A 143 12.00 10.87 -6.11
N PRO A 144 12.19 12.11 -6.60
CA PRO A 144 12.37 13.29 -5.74
C PRO A 144 11.20 13.50 -4.76
N ASP A 145 9.96 13.27 -5.22
CA ASP A 145 8.75 13.46 -4.43
C ASP A 145 8.69 12.45 -3.28
N LEU A 146 8.91 11.17 -3.58
CA LEU A 146 8.97 10.13 -2.56
C LEU A 146 10.10 10.39 -1.56
N ARG A 147 11.28 10.78 -2.04
CA ARG A 147 12.43 11.13 -1.18
C ARG A 147 12.05 12.24 -0.20
N ALA A 148 11.51 13.34 -0.69
CA ALA A 148 11.13 14.48 0.12
C ALA A 148 10.03 14.10 1.12
N PHE A 149 9.04 13.32 0.67
CA PHE A 149 7.93 12.87 1.51
C PHE A 149 8.39 11.95 2.64
N VAL A 150 9.23 10.95 2.36
CA VAL A 150 9.78 10.06 3.40
C VAL A 150 10.54 10.86 4.45
N HIS A 151 11.41 11.78 4.03
CA HIS A 151 12.15 12.61 4.97
C HIS A 151 11.24 13.51 5.82
N ALA A 152 10.18 14.06 5.22
CA ALA A 152 9.19 14.85 5.95
C ALA A 152 8.43 13.98 6.97
N VAL A 153 7.97 12.78 6.56
CA VAL A 153 7.30 11.84 7.48
C VAL A 153 8.23 11.36 8.59
N LEU A 154 9.51 11.16 8.34
CA LEU A 154 10.47 10.81 9.41
C LEU A 154 10.64 11.95 10.41
N ALA A 155 10.73 13.19 9.92
CA ALA A 155 10.97 14.37 10.75
C ALA A 155 9.72 14.80 11.54
N TYR A 156 8.54 14.75 10.93
CA TYR A 156 7.31 15.30 11.47
C TYR A 156 6.86 14.63 12.77
N PRO A 157 6.69 13.30 12.87
CA PRO A 157 6.44 12.62 14.11
C PRO A 157 7.72 12.20 14.87
N GLY A 158 8.91 12.48 14.33
CA GLY A 158 10.18 12.12 14.96
C GLY A 158 10.53 10.63 14.89
N SER A 159 10.18 9.94 13.82
CA SER A 159 10.53 8.53 13.59
C SER A 159 11.92 8.36 12.97
N LYS A 160 12.56 7.22 13.25
CA LYS A 160 13.86 6.85 12.62
C LYS A 160 13.68 6.00 11.37
N GLN A 161 12.56 5.34 11.23
CA GLN A 161 12.24 4.44 10.13
C GLN A 161 10.76 4.56 9.79
N VAL A 162 10.43 4.19 8.55
CA VAL A 162 9.06 3.95 8.09
C VAL A 162 8.90 2.50 7.65
N ASP A 163 7.67 2.05 7.56
CA ASP A 163 7.27 0.93 6.71
C ASP A 163 6.64 1.48 5.44
N VAL A 164 6.63 0.67 4.37
CA VAL A 164 6.02 1.06 3.10
C VAL A 164 5.04 -0.03 2.65
N VAL A 165 3.87 0.39 2.19
CA VAL A 165 2.93 -0.43 1.43
C VAL A 165 2.73 0.26 0.09
N ALA A 166 3.13 -0.39 -0.98
CA ALA A 166 3.07 0.22 -2.30
C ALA A 166 2.42 -0.73 -3.32
N HIS A 167 1.71 -0.14 -4.27
CA HIS A 167 1.02 -0.85 -5.34
C HIS A 167 1.59 -0.46 -6.70
N SER A 168 1.69 -1.44 -7.60
CA SER A 168 2.02 -1.21 -9.00
C SER A 168 3.30 -0.37 -9.19
N LEU A 169 3.24 0.76 -9.91
CA LEU A 169 4.37 1.68 -10.11
C LEU A 169 4.95 2.21 -8.79
N GLY A 170 4.15 2.35 -7.73
CA GLY A 170 4.65 2.71 -6.39
C GLY A 170 5.67 1.72 -5.82
N VAL A 171 5.60 0.44 -6.23
CA VAL A 171 6.57 -0.59 -5.85
C VAL A 171 7.94 -0.27 -6.45
N THR A 172 8.00 -0.06 -7.75
CA THR A 172 9.25 0.24 -8.45
C THR A 172 9.77 1.63 -8.11
N LEU A 173 8.89 2.59 -7.83
CA LEU A 173 9.26 3.90 -7.29
C LEU A 173 9.99 3.76 -5.95
N THR A 174 9.47 2.95 -5.04
CA THR A 174 10.12 2.67 -3.75
C THR A 174 11.49 2.00 -3.95
N ARG A 175 11.56 0.98 -4.81
CA ARG A 175 12.81 0.27 -5.10
C ARG A 175 13.86 1.18 -5.73
N GLU A 176 13.45 2.03 -6.68
CA GLU A 176 14.37 2.96 -7.36
C GLU A 176 14.89 4.03 -6.40
N TRP A 177 14.03 4.60 -5.55
CA TRP A 177 14.49 5.51 -4.49
C TRP A 177 15.50 4.85 -3.56
N LEU A 178 15.18 3.65 -3.04
CA LEU A 178 16.08 2.90 -2.16
C LEU A 178 17.43 2.61 -2.83
N ARG A 179 17.41 2.26 -4.12
CA ARG A 179 18.62 1.99 -4.92
C ARG A 179 19.47 3.24 -5.10
N GLN A 180 18.85 4.36 -5.52
CA GLN A 180 19.55 5.62 -5.78
C GLN A 180 20.24 6.16 -4.53
N ASP A 181 19.50 6.21 -3.42
CA ASP A 181 19.95 6.87 -2.19
C ASP A 181 20.64 5.89 -1.23
N ARG A 182 20.60 4.58 -1.50
CA ARG A 182 21.03 3.51 -0.59
C ARG A 182 20.36 3.61 0.78
N SER A 183 19.10 4.08 0.81
CA SER A 183 18.35 4.43 2.02
C SER A 183 17.64 3.24 2.68
N PHE A 184 18.15 2.02 2.50
CA PHE A 184 17.56 0.78 3.05
C PHE A 184 17.41 0.80 4.58
N ASN A 185 18.21 1.59 5.28
CA ASN A 185 18.12 1.74 6.72
C ASN A 185 16.94 2.60 7.17
N LEU A 186 16.31 3.37 6.27
CA LEU A 186 15.15 4.20 6.56
C LEU A 186 13.84 3.41 6.42
N VAL A 187 13.82 2.31 5.67
CA VAL A 187 12.64 1.46 5.48
C VAL A 187 12.86 0.13 6.20
N ARG A 188 12.06 -0.10 7.25
CA ARG A 188 12.14 -1.33 8.04
C ARG A 188 11.57 -2.53 7.28
N ARG A 189 10.35 -2.39 6.75
CA ARG A 189 9.61 -3.40 6.00
C ARG A 189 8.90 -2.76 4.82
N PHE A 190 8.80 -3.51 3.75
CA PHE A 190 8.16 -3.09 2.52
C PHE A 190 7.21 -4.17 2.03
N VAL A 191 5.93 -3.83 1.87
CA VAL A 191 4.92 -4.67 1.23
C VAL A 191 4.75 -4.16 -0.21
N ALA A 192 5.13 -5.00 -1.15
CA ALA A 192 5.11 -4.74 -2.58
C ALA A 192 3.91 -5.47 -3.21
N ILE A 193 2.87 -4.73 -3.59
CA ILE A 193 1.64 -5.28 -4.15
C ILE A 193 1.66 -5.06 -5.66
N ASP A 194 1.66 -6.15 -6.45
CA ASP A 194 1.58 -6.16 -7.92
C ASP A 194 2.50 -5.15 -8.61
N GLY A 195 3.79 -5.11 -8.24
CA GLY A 195 4.76 -4.21 -8.85
C GLY A 195 5.25 -4.67 -10.23
N PRO A 196 5.43 -3.76 -11.20
CA PRO A 196 5.91 -4.11 -12.56
C PRO A 196 7.43 -4.35 -12.59
N ASN A 197 7.91 -5.28 -11.76
CA ASN A 197 9.34 -5.49 -11.54
C ASN A 197 10.08 -6.04 -12.77
N HIS A 198 9.37 -6.73 -13.67
CA HIS A 198 9.94 -7.33 -14.88
C HIS A 198 9.18 -6.94 -16.16
N GLY A 199 8.50 -5.78 -16.14
CA GLY A 199 7.82 -5.23 -17.30
C GLY A 199 6.29 -5.38 -17.25
N ILE A 200 5.63 -4.77 -18.25
CA ILE A 200 4.16 -4.78 -18.40
C ILE A 200 3.75 -5.08 -19.83
N ILE A 201 2.70 -5.86 -19.98
CA ILE A 201 2.12 -6.22 -21.27
C ILE A 201 1.46 -5.03 -21.98
N ASN A 202 1.00 -4.03 -21.23
CA ASN A 202 0.28 -2.87 -21.77
C ASN A 202 1.08 -2.07 -22.81
N CYS A 203 2.41 -2.22 -22.82
CA CYS A 203 3.31 -1.60 -23.79
C CYS A 203 3.55 -2.46 -25.04
N SER A 204 2.97 -3.65 -25.13
CA SER A 204 3.11 -4.55 -26.26
C SER A 204 2.54 -3.91 -27.54
N PRO A 205 3.20 -4.04 -28.70
CA PRO A 205 2.67 -3.64 -29.99
C PRO A 205 1.52 -4.55 -30.48
N SER A 206 1.33 -5.70 -29.85
CA SER A 206 0.29 -6.67 -30.18
C SER A 206 -1.11 -6.22 -29.72
N PRO A 207 -2.20 -6.91 -30.13
CA PRO A 207 -3.56 -6.60 -29.65
C PRO A 207 -3.77 -6.67 -28.14
N ALA A 208 -2.80 -7.17 -27.38
CA ALA A 208 -2.84 -7.21 -25.93
C ALA A 208 -2.64 -5.83 -25.27
N ASN A 209 -2.27 -4.81 -26.01
CA ASN A 209 -2.16 -3.44 -25.50
C ASN A 209 -3.57 -2.82 -25.37
N TYR A 210 -4.08 -2.76 -24.13
CA TYR A 210 -5.44 -2.28 -23.85
C TYR A 210 -5.55 -0.78 -23.65
N TYR A 211 -4.45 -0.09 -23.35
CA TYR A 211 -4.45 1.31 -22.90
C TYR A 211 -3.48 2.15 -23.74
N GLN A 212 -3.78 2.28 -25.02
CA GLN A 212 -2.96 3.09 -25.95
C GLN A 212 -3.08 4.60 -25.70
N LEU A 213 -4.17 5.05 -25.06
CA LEU A 213 -4.40 6.46 -24.84
C LEU A 213 -3.60 6.96 -23.62
N THR A 214 -2.87 8.07 -23.82
CA THR A 214 -2.12 8.75 -22.74
C THR A 214 -3.00 9.08 -21.54
N ALA A 215 -4.30 9.35 -21.80
CA ALA A 215 -5.31 9.62 -20.77
C ALA A 215 -5.55 8.44 -19.81
N PHE A 216 -5.19 7.20 -20.20
CA PHE A 216 -5.44 6.01 -19.40
C PHE A 216 -4.15 5.32 -18.92
N GLY A 217 -3.12 6.09 -18.62
CA GLY A 217 -1.90 5.59 -18.04
C GLY A 217 -0.64 5.79 -18.87
N GLY A 218 -0.79 6.36 -20.08
CA GLY A 218 0.36 6.69 -20.93
C GLY A 218 1.05 5.51 -21.60
N PHE A 219 0.33 4.41 -21.86
CA PHE A 219 0.90 3.19 -22.44
C PHE A 219 1.04 3.26 -23.97
N THR A 220 1.79 4.25 -24.46
CA THR A 220 2.21 4.31 -25.87
C THR A 220 3.68 3.90 -25.97
N PRO A 221 4.13 3.32 -27.10
CA PRO A 221 5.50 2.80 -27.22
C PRO A 221 6.60 3.81 -26.92
N ASP A 222 6.36 5.08 -27.16
CA ASP A 222 7.27 6.20 -26.93
C ASP A 222 7.08 6.90 -25.57
N SER A 223 6.09 6.45 -24.78
CA SER A 223 5.83 7.02 -23.46
C SER A 223 6.91 6.69 -22.43
N ALA A 224 7.06 7.55 -21.43
CA ALA A 224 8.01 7.33 -20.33
C ALA A 224 7.78 5.98 -19.63
N VAL A 225 6.52 5.63 -19.34
CA VAL A 225 6.18 4.36 -18.70
C VAL A 225 6.57 3.16 -19.55
N CYS A 226 6.35 3.19 -20.88
CA CYS A 226 6.74 2.07 -21.74
C CYS A 226 8.25 2.01 -22.00
N GLN A 227 8.93 3.13 -22.01
CA GLN A 227 10.40 3.15 -22.05
C GLN A 227 11.03 2.59 -20.76
N GLU A 228 10.34 2.70 -19.62
CA GLU A 228 10.78 2.10 -18.36
C GLU A 228 10.36 0.62 -18.25
N TYR A 229 9.15 0.23 -18.67
CA TYR A 229 8.54 -1.07 -18.34
C TYR A 229 8.14 -1.93 -19.54
N GLY A 230 8.25 -1.46 -20.76
CA GLY A 230 7.76 -2.17 -21.95
C GLY A 230 8.53 -3.44 -22.30
N SER A 231 9.71 -3.64 -21.71
CA SER A 231 10.52 -4.86 -21.84
C SER A 231 11.29 -5.07 -20.53
N PRO A 232 11.55 -6.33 -20.12
CA PRO A 232 12.42 -6.63 -18.96
C PRO A 232 13.85 -6.11 -19.16
N ASP A 233 14.25 -5.92 -20.42
CA ASP A 233 15.61 -5.48 -20.82
C ASP A 233 15.71 -3.97 -21.00
N THR A 234 14.69 -3.18 -20.64
CA THR A 234 14.83 -1.72 -20.64
C THR A 234 16.00 -1.28 -19.78
N PRO A 235 16.66 -0.16 -20.11
CA PRO A 235 17.75 0.37 -19.27
C PRO A 235 17.34 0.57 -17.82
N PHE A 236 16.10 0.99 -17.58
CA PHE A 236 15.55 1.19 -16.24
C PHE A 236 15.45 -0.12 -15.47
N LEU A 237 14.72 -1.13 -15.98
CA LEU A 237 14.54 -2.41 -15.29
C LEU A 237 15.86 -3.18 -15.16
N SER A 238 16.68 -3.18 -16.20
CA SER A 238 18.02 -3.79 -16.16
C SER A 238 18.90 -3.18 -15.05
N GLN A 239 18.78 -1.88 -14.81
CA GLN A 239 19.51 -1.22 -13.75
C GLN A 239 18.89 -1.48 -12.37
N LEU A 240 17.55 -1.43 -12.25
CA LEU A 240 16.80 -1.66 -11.03
C LEU A 240 17.01 -3.09 -10.50
N ASN A 241 17.09 -4.07 -11.40
CA ASN A 241 17.23 -5.49 -11.07
C ASN A 241 18.68 -5.97 -11.03
N ARG A 242 19.65 -5.07 -11.26
CA ARG A 242 21.09 -5.47 -11.31
C ARG A 242 21.57 -6.04 -9.99
N GLY A 243 22.03 -7.27 -10.00
CA GLY A 243 22.68 -7.98 -8.89
C GLY A 243 21.69 -8.59 -7.91
N SER A 244 20.92 -7.82 -7.18
CA SER A 244 19.90 -8.33 -6.26
C SER A 244 18.68 -7.42 -6.31
N GLU A 245 17.51 -8.01 -6.49
CA GLU A 245 16.24 -7.28 -6.53
C GLU A 245 15.78 -6.83 -5.13
N THR A 246 16.29 -7.48 -4.09
CA THR A 246 16.04 -7.18 -2.67
C THR A 246 17.35 -6.77 -2.00
N GLN A 247 17.79 -5.55 -2.29
CA GLN A 247 19.05 -5.03 -1.74
C GLN A 247 18.88 -4.51 -0.30
N GLY A 248 20.00 -4.48 0.42
CA GLY A 248 20.10 -3.83 1.73
C GLY A 248 19.43 -4.60 2.86
N SER A 249 18.98 -3.86 3.89
CA SER A 249 18.39 -4.39 5.13
C SER A 249 16.86 -4.38 5.16
N THR A 250 16.22 -3.73 4.20
CA THR A 250 14.76 -3.69 4.08
C THR A 250 14.22 -5.09 3.79
N ARG A 251 13.28 -5.54 4.61
CA ARG A 251 12.60 -6.82 4.37
C ARG A 251 11.39 -6.59 3.48
N ILE A 252 11.20 -7.45 2.48
CA ILE A 252 10.19 -7.27 1.44
C ILE A 252 9.24 -8.47 1.43
N LEU A 253 7.93 -8.17 1.48
CA LEU A 253 6.86 -9.10 1.14
C LEU A 253 6.29 -8.68 -0.22
N VAL A 254 6.21 -9.61 -1.15
CA VAL A 254 5.46 -9.49 -2.40
C VAL A 254 4.09 -10.11 -2.20
N ILE A 255 3.03 -9.34 -2.48
CA ILE A 255 1.67 -9.85 -2.63
C ILE A 255 1.29 -9.63 -4.08
N ARG A 256 1.04 -10.70 -4.82
CA ARG A 256 0.68 -10.58 -6.23
C ARG A 256 -0.66 -11.25 -6.53
N ASN A 257 -1.37 -10.72 -7.49
CA ASN A 257 -2.46 -11.44 -8.09
C ASN A 257 -1.89 -12.51 -9.02
N ALA A 258 -2.41 -13.73 -8.93
CA ALA A 258 -2.00 -14.88 -9.71
C ALA A 258 -3.18 -15.44 -10.53
N ASP A 259 -4.09 -14.58 -10.95
CA ASP A 259 -5.22 -14.95 -11.79
C ASP A 259 -4.72 -15.35 -13.19
N THR A 260 -4.96 -16.61 -13.54
CA THR A 260 -4.48 -17.20 -14.81
C THR A 260 -5.59 -17.46 -15.82
N SER A 261 -6.86 -17.15 -15.46
CA SER A 261 -7.96 -17.36 -16.37
C SER A 261 -7.98 -16.31 -17.48
N PHE A 262 -8.20 -16.73 -18.72
CA PHE A 262 -8.27 -15.80 -19.87
C PHE A 262 -9.36 -14.74 -19.71
N VAL A 263 -10.48 -15.07 -19.07
CA VAL A 263 -11.56 -14.11 -18.79
C VAL A 263 -11.10 -13.07 -17.78
N TYR A 264 -10.40 -13.49 -16.75
CA TYR A 264 -9.80 -12.61 -15.77
C TYR A 264 -8.70 -11.76 -16.37
N PHE A 265 -7.91 -12.32 -17.26
CA PHE A 265 -6.87 -11.60 -17.96
C PHE A 265 -7.44 -10.42 -18.76
N ALA A 266 -8.46 -10.65 -19.58
CA ALA A 266 -9.03 -9.63 -20.44
C ALA A 266 -9.74 -8.49 -19.69
N LEU A 267 -10.31 -8.78 -18.52
CA LEU A 267 -11.12 -7.85 -17.75
C LEU A 267 -10.49 -7.45 -16.41
N GLN A 268 -9.59 -8.27 -15.87
CA GLN A 268 -9.14 -8.16 -14.49
C GLN A 268 -7.64 -7.99 -14.30
N ASP A 269 -6.82 -8.34 -15.29
CA ASP A 269 -5.39 -8.13 -15.25
C ASP A 269 -4.76 -8.01 -16.63
N GLY A 270 -4.87 -6.85 -17.22
CA GLY A 270 -4.16 -6.53 -18.46
C GLY A 270 -2.70 -6.13 -18.24
N VAL A 271 -2.23 -6.06 -16.98
CA VAL A 271 -0.85 -5.66 -16.65
C VAL A 271 0.08 -6.86 -16.69
N PHE A 272 -0.36 -8.00 -16.12
CA PHE A 272 0.42 -9.23 -16.02
C PHE A 272 -0.35 -10.39 -16.66
N SER A 273 0.05 -10.81 -17.84
CA SER A 273 -0.61 -11.89 -18.54
C SER A 273 0.12 -13.21 -18.35
N PRO A 274 -0.60 -14.32 -18.09
CA PRO A 274 -0.03 -15.67 -18.18
C PRO A 274 0.13 -16.14 -19.61
N VAL A 275 -0.43 -15.43 -20.59
CA VAL A 275 -0.31 -15.77 -22.00
C VAL A 275 0.99 -15.17 -22.53
N PRO A 276 1.82 -15.94 -23.26
CA PRO A 276 2.97 -15.38 -23.94
C PRO A 276 2.53 -14.22 -24.83
N ALA A 277 3.15 -13.06 -24.62
CA ALA A 277 2.90 -11.83 -25.35
C ALA A 277 4.22 -11.30 -25.91
N GLU A 278 4.16 -10.24 -26.67
CA GLU A 278 5.35 -9.53 -27.12
C GLU A 278 5.66 -8.37 -26.17
N ASP A 279 6.93 -8.17 -25.86
CA ASP A 279 7.41 -6.97 -25.20
C ASP A 279 7.36 -5.75 -26.16
N LEU A 280 7.77 -4.58 -25.69
CA LEU A 280 7.83 -3.35 -26.48
C LEU A 280 8.64 -3.50 -27.79
N ASN A 281 9.62 -4.39 -27.80
CA ASN A 281 10.51 -4.65 -28.93
C ASN A 281 10.00 -5.75 -29.87
N GLY A 282 8.82 -6.35 -29.57
CA GLY A 282 8.25 -7.45 -30.33
C GLY A 282 8.86 -8.82 -29.98
N ASN A 283 9.57 -8.93 -28.87
CA ASN A 283 10.10 -10.22 -28.43
C ASN A 283 9.05 -10.95 -27.57
N PRO A 284 8.88 -12.28 -27.77
CA PRO A 284 8.02 -13.07 -26.90
C PRO A 284 8.45 -12.97 -25.44
N HIS A 285 7.52 -12.66 -24.54
CA HIS A 285 7.76 -12.54 -23.11
C HIS A 285 6.54 -13.01 -22.29
N ASP A 286 6.79 -13.67 -21.19
CA ASP A 286 5.79 -14.04 -20.19
C ASP A 286 5.81 -13.03 -19.04
N PHE A 287 4.75 -12.23 -18.97
CA PHE A 287 4.60 -11.21 -17.92
C PHE A 287 3.99 -11.75 -16.63
N SER A 288 3.60 -13.04 -16.55
CA SER A 288 2.96 -13.62 -15.36
C SER A 288 3.81 -13.52 -14.09
N GLU A 289 5.13 -13.50 -14.25
CA GLU A 289 6.09 -13.37 -13.14
C GLU A 289 6.55 -11.93 -12.88
N SER A 290 5.97 -10.95 -13.58
CA SER A 290 6.45 -9.56 -13.49
C SER A 290 6.40 -8.98 -12.08
N ALA A 291 5.42 -9.36 -11.27
CA ALA A 291 5.31 -8.87 -9.90
C ALA A 291 6.26 -9.53 -8.90
N THR A 292 6.98 -10.58 -9.28
CA THR A 292 7.89 -11.29 -8.37
C THR A 292 9.14 -10.47 -8.04
N LEU A 293 9.79 -10.82 -6.93
CA LEU A 293 11.12 -10.31 -6.55
C LEU A 293 11.94 -11.45 -5.96
N GLN A 294 13.14 -11.65 -6.50
CA GLN A 294 14.05 -12.68 -6.01
C GLN A 294 14.39 -12.45 -4.53
N LYS A 295 14.30 -13.49 -3.72
CA LYS A 295 14.60 -13.49 -2.27
C LYS A 295 13.64 -12.66 -1.40
N ALA A 296 12.52 -12.17 -1.94
CA ALA A 296 11.44 -11.64 -1.12
C ALA A 296 10.58 -12.79 -0.57
N ASP A 297 9.92 -12.53 0.57
CA ASP A 297 8.76 -13.34 0.95
C ASP A 297 7.67 -13.09 -0.09
N GLN A 298 6.93 -14.12 -0.53
CA GLN A 298 5.94 -14.00 -1.61
C GLN A 298 4.66 -14.74 -1.29
N VAL A 299 3.53 -14.11 -1.60
CA VAL A 299 2.19 -14.68 -1.51
C VAL A 299 1.43 -14.39 -2.80
N ASP A 300 0.82 -15.45 -3.35
CA ASP A 300 -0.03 -15.39 -4.52
C ASP A 300 -1.50 -15.41 -4.11
N LEU A 301 -2.28 -14.47 -4.61
CA LEU A 301 -3.72 -14.40 -4.43
C LEU A 301 -4.42 -14.61 -5.76
N VAL A 302 -5.60 -15.24 -5.74
CA VAL A 302 -6.44 -15.47 -6.92
C VAL A 302 -7.85 -14.90 -6.70
N GLY A 303 -8.59 -14.64 -7.77
CA GLY A 303 -9.96 -14.12 -7.70
C GLY A 303 -10.04 -12.64 -7.31
N GLN A 304 -8.96 -11.89 -7.47
CA GLN A 304 -8.87 -10.52 -6.98
C GLN A 304 -9.79 -9.55 -7.73
N GLY A 305 -10.11 -9.81 -8.99
CA GLY A 305 -10.99 -8.97 -9.79
C GLY A 305 -12.41 -8.79 -9.23
N GLN A 306 -12.89 -9.73 -8.42
CA GLN A 306 -14.19 -9.59 -7.74
C GLN A 306 -14.24 -8.41 -6.75
N HIS A 307 -13.09 -7.90 -6.32
CA HIS A 307 -12.97 -6.78 -5.38
C HIS A 307 -12.86 -5.41 -6.07
N ASP A 308 -12.75 -5.38 -7.40
CA ASP A 308 -12.81 -4.13 -8.18
C ASP A 308 -14.21 -3.93 -8.76
N ALA A 309 -15.00 -3.11 -8.08
CA ALA A 309 -16.39 -2.84 -8.46
C ALA A 309 -16.53 -1.95 -9.72
N ILE A 310 -15.45 -1.31 -10.17
CA ILE A 310 -15.47 -0.33 -11.27
C ILE A 310 -15.10 -0.99 -12.58
N LEU A 311 -13.94 -1.65 -12.64
CA LEU A 311 -13.40 -2.23 -13.87
C LEU A 311 -13.35 -3.77 -13.85
N GLY A 312 -13.46 -4.39 -12.68
CA GLY A 312 -13.34 -5.84 -12.51
C GLY A 312 -11.90 -6.34 -12.70
N THR A 313 -10.90 -5.48 -12.52
CA THR A 313 -9.49 -5.84 -12.72
C THR A 313 -8.87 -6.45 -11.47
N ALA A 314 -8.14 -7.54 -11.60
CA ALA A 314 -7.44 -8.15 -10.46
C ALA A 314 -6.34 -7.23 -9.93
N HIS A 315 -5.69 -6.48 -10.80
CA HIS A 315 -4.63 -5.53 -10.47
C HIS A 315 -5.10 -4.40 -9.52
N LEU A 316 -6.33 -3.89 -9.70
CA LEU A 316 -6.91 -2.91 -8.77
C LEU A 316 -7.66 -3.58 -7.63
N GLY A 317 -8.31 -4.70 -7.90
CA GLY A 317 -9.12 -5.42 -6.93
C GLY A 317 -8.32 -5.90 -5.73
N ILE A 318 -7.05 -6.25 -5.91
CA ILE A 318 -6.16 -6.69 -4.82
C ILE A 318 -6.04 -5.62 -3.71
N LEU A 319 -6.18 -4.34 -4.04
CA LEU A 319 -6.20 -3.24 -3.07
C LEU A 319 -7.49 -3.16 -2.23
N ASN A 320 -8.57 -3.82 -2.67
CA ASN A 320 -9.82 -3.95 -1.92
C ASN A 320 -10.04 -5.36 -1.37
N SER A 321 -9.02 -6.20 -1.42
CA SER A 321 -9.04 -7.57 -0.91
C SER A 321 -8.73 -7.61 0.58
N PRO A 322 -9.66 -8.11 1.43
CA PRO A 322 -9.36 -8.33 2.84
C PRO A 322 -8.13 -9.21 3.08
N ASP A 323 -7.93 -10.25 2.25
CA ASP A 323 -6.78 -11.15 2.36
C ASP A 323 -5.45 -10.39 2.15
N ALA A 324 -5.40 -9.48 1.16
CA ALA A 324 -4.22 -8.65 0.92
C ALA A 324 -3.97 -7.66 2.08
N TRP A 325 -5.04 -7.10 2.66
CA TRP A 325 -4.94 -6.20 3.81
C TRP A 325 -4.39 -6.91 5.05
N GLU A 326 -4.93 -8.10 5.36
CA GLU A 326 -4.48 -8.93 6.48
C GLU A 326 -3.02 -9.33 6.32
N LEU A 327 -2.62 -9.83 5.15
CA LEU A 327 -1.24 -10.18 4.85
C LEU A 327 -0.27 -8.99 5.05
N ALA A 328 -0.63 -7.81 4.51
CA ALA A 328 0.16 -6.60 4.68
C ALA A 328 0.28 -6.20 6.15
N PHE A 329 -0.83 -6.19 6.88
CA PHE A 329 -0.87 -5.85 8.30
C PHE A 329 -0.07 -6.83 9.15
N GLU A 330 -0.26 -8.14 8.97
CA GLU A 330 0.48 -9.16 9.70
C GLU A 330 1.98 -9.07 9.43
N TYR A 331 2.38 -8.86 8.19
CA TYR A 331 3.79 -8.71 7.85
C TYR A 331 4.43 -7.52 8.55
N LEU A 332 3.74 -6.37 8.63
CA LEU A 332 4.29 -5.18 9.27
C LEU A 332 4.26 -5.25 10.81
N THR A 333 3.34 -6.00 11.41
CA THR A 333 3.13 -6.03 12.86
C THR A 333 3.74 -7.23 13.57
N ASN A 334 3.86 -8.38 12.90
CA ASN A 334 4.30 -9.63 13.53
C ASN A 334 5.79 -9.62 13.91
N PRO A 335 6.14 -9.72 15.20
CA PRO A 335 7.54 -9.75 15.62
C PRO A 335 8.29 -11.04 15.25
N SER A 336 7.58 -12.17 15.02
CA SER A 336 8.23 -13.45 14.67
C SER A 336 8.83 -13.47 13.25
N GLN A 337 8.44 -12.55 12.41
CA GLN A 337 9.08 -12.28 11.11
C GLN A 337 10.37 -11.46 11.23
N ARG A 338 11.00 -11.42 12.42
CA ARG A 338 12.27 -10.71 12.69
C ARG A 338 13.54 -11.53 12.38
N ARG A 339 13.43 -12.63 11.64
CA ARG A 339 14.62 -13.47 11.35
C ARG A 339 15.19 -13.21 9.98
#